data_95ea5cc9486e612775f86b4682687fd3
#
_entry.id   95ea5cc9486e612775f86b4682687fd3
#
_cell.length_a   1.000
_cell.length_b   1.000
_cell.length_c   1.000
_cell.angle_alpha   90.00
_cell.angle_beta   90.00
_cell.angle_gamma   90.00
#
_symmetry.space_group_name_H-M   'P 1'
#
loop_
_entity.id
_entity.type
_entity.pdbx_description
1 polymer ?
#
loop_
_entity_poly.entity_id
_entity_poly.type
_entity_poly.pdbx_seq_one_letter_code
_entity_poly.pdbx_strand_id
1 'polypeptide(L)'
;MQAAPLRIGVAQIDTHLATAEANLEKHLEYIERARAEGVELLVFPETSLTGFPHREGAGDGGVHRHALLRRSAPIQRVLEAAGDMVVVVGFLEEAPAAQFYNSALVLGRGEQLHLHRKLNLATYGNLEESKYFAQGRYVDSFDLVPDTWRVSVLICADSWNPALVHLAALHGATLLVIPTNSAEDAVGAEFSNPDGWDLTTRFYAMIYGMPLVMANRVGTESGQRFWGGSRIVDPLGNVLGEAPRDEEALLTAEVSYESVRRARIQLPTVRDSNLALVHREIARLEQLIGVPLSVRDGREPS
;
A
#
# COMPACT_ATOMS: atom_id res chain seq x y z
N MET A 1 6.05 9.67 28.35
CA MET A 1 7.17 9.94 27.42
C MET A 1 6.59 10.34 26.08
N GLN A 2 7.15 11.35 25.44
CA GLN A 2 6.77 11.72 24.09
C GLN A 2 7.41 10.70 23.13
N ALA A 3 6.63 10.06 22.24
CA ALA A 3 7.20 9.14 21.25
C ALA A 3 8.14 9.93 20.32
N ALA A 4 9.29 9.35 19.98
CA ALA A 4 10.19 9.94 19.01
C ALA A 4 9.48 10.11 17.65
N PRO A 5 9.83 11.13 16.86
CA PRO A 5 9.38 11.20 15.46
C PRO A 5 9.83 9.94 14.71
N LEU A 6 9.00 9.48 13.77
CA LEU A 6 9.31 8.36 12.88
C LEU A 6 9.89 8.92 11.59
N ARG A 7 11.11 8.48 11.19
CA ARG A 7 11.72 8.86 9.93
C ARG A 7 11.32 7.87 8.84
N ILE A 8 10.55 8.35 7.88
CA ILE A 8 9.98 7.55 6.78
C ILE A 8 10.73 7.84 5.49
N GLY A 9 11.02 6.78 4.74
CA GLY A 9 11.54 6.84 3.37
C GLY A 9 10.54 6.28 2.36
N VAL A 10 10.51 6.86 1.18
CA VAL A 10 9.78 6.36 0.02
C VAL A 10 10.74 6.19 -1.14
N ALA A 11 10.87 4.97 -1.62
CA ALA A 11 11.66 4.65 -2.79
C ALA A 11 10.79 4.73 -4.04
N GLN A 12 10.88 5.84 -4.77
CA GLN A 12 10.27 5.98 -6.08
C GLN A 12 11.22 5.42 -7.14
N ILE A 13 10.90 4.25 -7.69
CA ILE A 13 11.80 3.50 -8.58
C ILE A 13 11.09 3.05 -9.85
N ASP A 14 11.85 2.86 -10.92
CA ASP A 14 11.43 2.21 -12.16
C ASP A 14 11.71 0.71 -12.08
N THR A 15 10.68 -0.10 -12.26
CA THR A 15 10.75 -1.57 -12.16
C THR A 15 9.98 -2.23 -13.29
N HIS A 16 10.47 -3.37 -13.77
CA HIS A 16 9.89 -4.07 -14.92
C HIS A 16 9.69 -5.56 -14.65
N LEU A 17 8.65 -6.14 -15.24
CA LEU A 17 8.29 -7.55 -15.07
C LEU A 17 9.40 -8.52 -15.50
N ALA A 18 10.09 -8.21 -16.58
CA ALA A 18 11.11 -9.10 -17.16
C ALA A 18 12.48 -9.01 -16.47
N THR A 19 12.65 -8.18 -15.46
CA THR A 19 13.96 -7.83 -14.87
C THR A 19 14.00 -8.01 -13.34
N ALA A 20 13.47 -9.12 -12.84
CA ALA A 20 13.36 -9.38 -11.40
C ALA A 20 14.69 -9.22 -10.63
N GLU A 21 15.82 -9.66 -11.22
CA GLU A 21 17.14 -9.49 -10.58
C GLU A 21 17.56 -8.01 -10.54
N ALA A 22 17.35 -7.25 -11.61
CA ALA A 22 17.63 -5.81 -11.63
C ALA A 22 16.73 -5.05 -10.66
N ASN A 23 15.45 -5.44 -10.56
CA ASN A 23 14.54 -4.87 -9.55
C ASN A 23 15.06 -5.14 -8.13
N LEU A 24 15.51 -6.36 -7.85
CA LEU A 24 16.08 -6.72 -6.55
C LEU A 24 17.32 -5.90 -6.21
N GLU A 25 18.30 -5.79 -7.12
CA GLU A 25 19.50 -4.98 -6.90
C GLU A 25 19.15 -3.51 -6.61
N LYS A 26 18.16 -2.96 -7.31
CA LYS A 26 17.66 -1.62 -7.07
C LYS A 26 17.03 -1.49 -5.66
N HIS A 27 16.27 -2.49 -5.20
CA HIS A 27 15.76 -2.51 -3.83
C HIS A 27 16.89 -2.48 -2.81
N LEU A 28 17.93 -3.30 -3.01
CA LEU A 28 19.08 -3.36 -2.11
C LEU A 28 19.84 -2.03 -2.05
N GLU A 29 20.04 -1.38 -3.19
CA GLU A 29 20.63 -0.03 -3.27
C GLU A 29 19.83 0.99 -2.47
N TYR A 30 18.49 1.05 -2.68
CA TYR A 30 17.65 2.02 -1.98
C TYR A 30 17.53 1.73 -0.48
N ILE A 31 17.57 0.48 -0.05
CA ILE A 31 17.64 0.08 1.36
C ILE A 31 18.92 0.64 1.99
N GLU A 32 20.06 0.54 1.31
CA GLU A 32 21.34 1.05 1.81
C GLU A 32 21.35 2.58 1.88
N ARG A 33 20.84 3.26 0.85
CA ARG A 33 20.67 4.72 0.85
C ARG A 33 19.76 5.19 1.98
N ALA A 34 18.60 4.56 2.16
CA ALA A 34 17.65 4.88 3.21
C ALA A 34 18.26 4.68 4.61
N ARG A 35 19.05 3.61 4.80
CA ARG A 35 19.77 3.37 6.05
C ARG A 35 20.78 4.48 6.34
N ALA A 36 21.52 4.95 5.35
CA ALA A 36 22.47 6.04 5.48
C ALA A 36 21.78 7.36 5.91
N GLU A 37 20.51 7.53 5.56
CA GLU A 37 19.68 8.68 5.97
C GLU A 37 18.92 8.46 7.28
N GLY A 38 19.11 7.32 7.96
CA GLY A 38 18.47 7.01 9.23
C GLY A 38 16.97 6.70 9.12
N VAL A 39 16.52 6.21 7.96
CA VAL A 39 15.12 5.80 7.75
C VAL A 39 14.79 4.58 8.61
N GLU A 40 13.63 4.60 9.26
CA GLU A 40 13.12 3.53 10.11
C GLU A 40 12.04 2.69 9.39
N LEU A 41 11.28 3.33 8.50
CA LEU A 41 10.28 2.68 7.62
C LEU A 41 10.51 3.11 6.18
N LEU A 42 10.88 2.17 5.30
CA LEU A 42 11.04 2.38 3.87
C LEU A 42 9.91 1.73 3.09
N VAL A 43 9.29 2.47 2.17
CA VAL A 43 8.17 2.00 1.36
C VAL A 43 8.56 1.98 -0.11
N PHE A 44 8.41 0.81 -0.73
CA PHE A 44 8.54 0.60 -2.17
C PHE A 44 7.18 0.58 -2.87
N PRO A 45 7.12 0.80 -4.19
CA PRO A 45 5.89 0.75 -4.96
C PRO A 45 5.23 -0.64 -5.00
N GLU A 46 3.97 -0.66 -5.42
CA GLU A 46 3.20 -1.87 -5.72
C GLU A 46 3.95 -2.73 -6.75
N THR A 47 4.03 -4.03 -6.50
CA THR A 47 4.72 -5.05 -7.32
C THR A 47 6.18 -4.71 -7.69
N SER A 48 6.82 -3.82 -6.95
CA SER A 48 8.14 -3.27 -7.28
C SER A 48 9.24 -4.33 -7.39
N LEU A 49 9.16 -5.42 -6.62
CA LEU A 49 10.19 -6.47 -6.66
C LEU A 49 10.08 -7.36 -7.90
N THR A 50 8.88 -7.60 -8.40
CA THR A 50 8.62 -8.50 -9.52
C THR A 50 8.28 -7.79 -10.83
N GLY A 51 7.86 -6.53 -10.78
CA GLY A 51 7.18 -5.84 -11.87
C GLY A 51 5.69 -6.20 -11.93
N PHE A 52 4.94 -5.54 -12.81
CA PHE A 52 3.49 -5.71 -12.98
C PHE A 52 3.16 -6.41 -14.31
N PRO A 53 2.29 -7.42 -14.33
CA PRO A 53 1.91 -8.10 -15.57
C PRO A 53 0.92 -7.23 -16.37
N HIS A 54 1.41 -6.56 -17.40
CA HIS A 54 0.58 -5.86 -18.36
C HIS A 54 0.08 -6.82 -19.45
N ARG A 55 -1.04 -6.44 -20.11
CA ARG A 55 -1.71 -7.24 -21.15
C ARG A 55 -0.79 -7.74 -22.25
N GLU A 56 0.18 -6.93 -22.68
CA GLU A 56 1.13 -7.27 -23.74
C GLU A 56 2.33 -8.10 -23.26
N GLY A 57 2.72 -7.98 -22.00
CA GLY A 57 3.82 -8.75 -21.38
C GLY A 57 3.40 -10.13 -20.87
N ALA A 58 2.10 -10.42 -20.80
CA ALA A 58 1.57 -11.71 -20.36
C ALA A 58 1.64 -12.80 -21.44
N GLY A 59 2.21 -12.50 -22.63
CA GLY A 59 2.11 -13.33 -23.83
C GLY A 59 2.66 -14.75 -23.70
N ASP A 60 3.82 -14.97 -23.12
CA ASP A 60 4.47 -16.31 -23.09
C ASP A 60 4.80 -16.83 -21.70
N GLY A 61 4.38 -16.21 -20.66
CA GLY A 61 4.82 -16.62 -19.33
C GLY A 61 3.85 -16.38 -18.18
N GLY A 62 2.89 -15.53 -18.36
CA GLY A 62 1.89 -15.27 -17.32
C GLY A 62 2.47 -14.89 -15.94
N VAL A 63 1.60 -14.52 -15.04
CA VAL A 63 1.93 -14.18 -13.63
C VAL A 63 2.75 -15.29 -12.94
N HIS A 64 2.45 -16.55 -13.24
CA HIS A 64 3.07 -17.71 -12.58
C HIS A 64 4.60 -17.83 -12.77
N ARG A 65 5.17 -17.26 -13.85
CA ARG A 65 6.64 -17.29 -14.06
C ARG A 65 7.39 -16.24 -13.26
N HIS A 66 6.71 -15.19 -12.87
CA HIS A 66 7.30 -14.05 -12.16
C HIS A 66 6.91 -13.98 -10.69
N ALA A 67 5.91 -14.77 -10.30
CA ALA A 67 5.46 -14.80 -8.91
C ALA A 67 6.50 -15.43 -7.98
N LEU A 68 6.59 -14.91 -6.77
CA LEU A 68 7.52 -15.34 -5.75
C LEU A 68 6.78 -15.97 -4.58
N LEU A 69 7.34 -17.06 -4.06
CA LEU A 69 6.97 -17.55 -2.74
C LEU A 69 7.51 -16.60 -1.67
N ARG A 70 6.78 -16.40 -0.58
CA ARG A 70 7.20 -15.52 0.54
C ARG A 70 8.54 -15.87 1.18
N ARG A 71 9.07 -17.07 0.95
CA ARG A 71 10.36 -17.53 1.45
C ARG A 71 11.40 -17.72 0.34
N SER A 72 11.14 -17.17 -0.84
CA SER A 72 12.09 -17.22 -1.96
C SER A 72 13.36 -16.42 -1.67
N ALA A 73 14.44 -16.73 -2.39
CA ALA A 73 15.73 -16.07 -2.21
C ALA A 73 15.66 -14.53 -2.36
N PRO A 74 14.94 -13.95 -3.33
CA PRO A 74 14.82 -12.49 -3.42
C PRO A 74 14.21 -11.86 -2.15
N ILE A 75 13.15 -12.46 -1.59
CA ILE A 75 12.52 -11.97 -0.35
C ILE A 75 13.49 -12.09 0.83
N GLN A 76 14.27 -13.16 0.92
CA GLN A 76 15.26 -13.32 1.99
C GLN A 76 16.38 -12.28 1.88
N ARG A 77 16.87 -11.98 0.67
CA ARG A 77 17.89 -10.93 0.45
C ARG A 77 17.38 -9.55 0.89
N VAL A 78 16.13 -9.21 0.59
CA VAL A 78 15.51 -7.95 1.07
C VAL A 78 15.41 -7.93 2.59
N LEU A 79 14.99 -9.04 3.22
CA LEU A 79 14.89 -9.17 4.67
C LEU A 79 16.25 -9.00 5.35
N GLU A 80 17.28 -9.66 4.84
CA GLU A 80 18.67 -9.54 5.33
C GLU A 80 19.18 -8.10 5.18
N ALA A 81 18.93 -7.49 4.03
CA ALA A 81 19.31 -6.12 3.75
C ALA A 81 18.57 -5.11 4.65
N ALA A 82 17.32 -5.35 4.98
CA ALA A 82 16.52 -4.46 5.84
C ALA A 82 17.16 -4.27 7.25
N GLY A 83 17.69 -5.34 7.85
CA GLY A 83 18.23 -5.30 9.21
C GLY A 83 17.17 -4.85 10.22
N ASP A 84 17.47 -3.80 11.00
CA ASP A 84 16.52 -3.23 11.98
C ASP A 84 15.48 -2.30 11.34
N MET A 85 15.73 -1.78 10.13
CA MET A 85 14.77 -0.97 9.37
C MET A 85 13.59 -1.84 8.94
N VAL A 86 12.38 -1.27 8.94
CA VAL A 86 11.20 -1.93 8.40
C VAL A 86 11.00 -1.52 6.95
N VAL A 87 10.82 -2.49 6.07
CA VAL A 87 10.70 -2.28 4.63
C VAL A 87 9.38 -2.86 4.13
N VAL A 88 8.62 -2.09 3.36
CA VAL A 88 7.40 -2.54 2.68
C VAL A 88 7.71 -2.73 1.21
N VAL A 89 7.57 -3.97 0.70
CA VAL A 89 7.84 -4.32 -0.70
C VAL A 89 6.60 -4.88 -1.38
N GLY A 90 6.33 -4.42 -2.60
CA GLY A 90 5.28 -4.97 -3.45
C GLY A 90 5.80 -6.11 -4.32
N PHE A 91 5.03 -7.19 -4.48
CA PHE A 91 5.43 -8.33 -5.31
C PHE A 91 4.22 -9.15 -5.78
N LEU A 92 4.42 -9.92 -6.85
CA LEU A 92 3.49 -10.96 -7.27
C LEU A 92 3.71 -12.18 -6.37
N GLU A 93 2.73 -12.50 -5.54
CA GLU A 93 2.81 -13.62 -4.58
C GLU A 93 2.26 -14.89 -5.22
N GLU A 94 3.02 -15.98 -5.16
CA GLU A 94 2.49 -17.33 -5.23
C GLU A 94 2.23 -17.85 -3.82
N ALA A 95 0.98 -18.19 -3.54
CA ALA A 95 0.52 -18.72 -2.26
C ALA A 95 0.18 -20.22 -2.38
N PRO A 96 -0.07 -20.93 -1.27
CA PRO A 96 -0.50 -22.33 -1.29
C PRO A 96 -1.65 -22.60 -2.27
N ALA A 97 -1.66 -23.79 -2.86
CA ALA A 97 -2.61 -24.22 -3.87
C ALA A 97 -2.55 -23.42 -5.19
N ALA A 98 -1.36 -22.91 -5.53
CA ALA A 98 -1.11 -22.13 -6.75
C ALA A 98 -2.08 -20.95 -6.92
N GLN A 99 -2.37 -20.26 -5.82
CA GLN A 99 -3.12 -19.00 -5.85
C GLN A 99 -2.14 -17.83 -5.99
N PHE A 100 -2.48 -16.89 -6.87
CA PHE A 100 -1.65 -15.72 -7.14
C PHE A 100 -2.30 -14.45 -6.61
N TYR A 101 -1.51 -13.59 -6.00
CA TYR A 101 -1.96 -12.33 -5.41
C TYR A 101 -1.02 -11.17 -5.77
N ASN A 102 -1.58 -9.99 -5.86
CA ASN A 102 -0.84 -8.75 -5.75
C ASN A 102 -0.68 -8.44 -4.26
N SER A 103 0.54 -8.47 -3.76
CA SER A 103 0.82 -8.45 -2.32
C SER A 103 1.85 -7.40 -1.94
N ALA A 104 1.71 -6.85 -0.74
CA ALA A 104 2.70 -6.05 -0.05
C ALA A 104 3.18 -6.80 1.21
N LEU A 105 4.47 -7.08 1.27
CA LEU A 105 5.10 -7.76 2.40
C LEU A 105 5.89 -6.75 3.22
N VAL A 106 5.72 -6.80 4.53
CA VAL A 106 6.47 -5.98 5.48
C VAL A 106 7.55 -6.82 6.10
N LEU A 107 8.79 -6.41 5.93
CA LEU A 107 10.02 -7.11 6.32
C LEU A 107 10.84 -6.23 7.26
N GLY A 108 11.46 -6.80 8.25
CA GLY A 108 12.41 -6.09 9.12
C GLY A 108 12.68 -6.86 10.39
N ARG A 109 13.73 -6.49 11.11
CA ARG A 109 14.09 -7.11 12.40
C ARG A 109 14.26 -8.63 12.32
N GLY A 110 14.67 -9.14 11.14
CA GLY A 110 14.84 -10.57 10.87
C GLY A 110 13.55 -11.35 10.63
N GLU A 111 12.39 -10.70 10.50
CA GLU A 111 11.08 -11.36 10.39
C GLU A 111 10.21 -10.76 9.28
N GLN A 112 9.21 -11.54 8.87
CA GLN A 112 8.07 -11.06 8.08
C GLN A 112 7.01 -10.56 9.06
N LEU A 113 6.89 -9.23 9.19
CA LEU A 113 6.05 -8.58 10.20
C LEU A 113 4.58 -8.55 9.82
N HIS A 114 4.28 -8.40 8.52
CA HIS A 114 2.90 -8.31 8.02
C HIS A 114 2.84 -8.65 6.54
N LEU A 115 1.67 -9.13 6.09
CA LEU A 115 1.34 -9.36 4.68
C LEU A 115 -0.04 -8.77 4.39
N HIS A 116 -0.11 -7.88 3.42
CA HIS A 116 -1.38 -7.43 2.85
C HIS A 116 -1.51 -7.95 1.42
N ARG A 117 -2.65 -8.51 1.08
CA ARG A 117 -3.04 -8.92 -0.28
C ARG A 117 -4.10 -7.97 -0.78
N LYS A 118 -3.93 -7.43 -1.97
CA LYS A 118 -4.84 -6.44 -2.57
C LYS A 118 -6.28 -6.92 -2.54
N LEU A 119 -7.16 -6.08 -2.01
CA LEU A 119 -8.58 -6.37 -1.81
C LEU A 119 -9.41 -5.94 -3.01
N ASN A 120 -9.16 -4.74 -3.52
CA ASN A 120 -9.82 -4.20 -4.71
C ASN A 120 -8.92 -4.37 -5.92
N LEU A 121 -9.17 -5.42 -6.69
CA LEU A 121 -8.48 -5.63 -7.96
C LEU A 121 -8.99 -4.62 -8.99
N ALA A 122 -8.08 -3.89 -9.63
CA ALA A 122 -8.43 -2.88 -10.61
C ALA A 122 -8.93 -3.54 -11.91
N THR A 123 -10.17 -3.21 -12.30
CA THR A 123 -10.87 -3.73 -13.48
C THR A 123 -11.45 -2.61 -14.34
N TYR A 124 -10.94 -1.41 -14.20
CA TYR A 124 -11.36 -0.20 -14.91
C TYR A 124 -10.26 0.29 -15.85
N GLY A 125 -10.64 1.06 -16.87
CA GLY A 125 -9.73 1.52 -17.90
C GLY A 125 -9.08 0.34 -18.63
N ASN A 126 -7.75 0.31 -18.65
CA ASN A 126 -6.96 -0.75 -19.28
C ASN A 126 -6.50 -1.83 -18.30
N LEU A 127 -7.00 -1.83 -17.06
CA LEU A 127 -6.58 -2.73 -15.98
C LEU A 127 -7.48 -3.96 -15.92
N GLU A 128 -6.86 -5.14 -15.81
CA GLU A 128 -7.54 -6.44 -15.82
C GLU A 128 -7.01 -7.37 -14.71
N GLU A 129 -6.75 -6.81 -13.53
CA GLU A 129 -6.10 -7.55 -12.42
C GLU A 129 -6.85 -8.82 -12.00
N SER A 130 -8.18 -8.82 -12.08
CA SER A 130 -9.01 -9.98 -11.74
C SER A 130 -8.80 -11.20 -12.64
N LYS A 131 -8.15 -11.05 -13.80
CA LYS A 131 -7.74 -12.18 -14.65
C LYS A 131 -6.53 -12.92 -14.08
N TYR A 132 -5.73 -12.25 -13.28
CA TYR A 132 -4.43 -12.75 -12.83
C TYR A 132 -4.39 -13.08 -11.36
N PHE A 133 -5.15 -12.33 -10.53
CA PHE A 133 -5.03 -12.36 -9.08
C PHE A 133 -6.33 -12.76 -8.40
N ALA A 134 -6.18 -13.50 -7.31
CA ALA A 134 -7.23 -13.67 -6.32
C ALA A 134 -7.26 -12.43 -5.39
N GLN A 135 -8.45 -12.12 -4.88
CA GLN A 135 -8.64 -11.03 -3.92
C GLN A 135 -8.11 -11.40 -2.53
N GLY A 136 -7.52 -10.43 -1.84
CA GLY A 136 -7.31 -10.48 -0.40
C GLY A 136 -8.63 -10.57 0.37
N ARG A 137 -8.55 -10.78 1.68
CA ARG A 137 -9.76 -11.01 2.50
C ARG A 137 -9.94 -10.05 3.66
N TYR A 138 -8.84 -9.45 4.15
CA TYR A 138 -8.86 -8.71 5.40
C TYR A 138 -8.15 -7.37 5.26
N VAL A 139 -8.67 -6.37 5.96
CA VAL A 139 -7.95 -5.15 6.29
C VAL A 139 -7.37 -5.37 7.68
N ASP A 140 -6.06 -5.40 7.77
CA ASP A 140 -5.34 -5.60 9.03
C ASP A 140 -4.31 -4.48 9.26
N SER A 141 -3.82 -4.42 10.49
CA SER A 141 -2.76 -3.49 10.90
C SER A 141 -1.74 -4.22 11.76
N PHE A 142 -0.51 -3.77 11.75
CA PHE A 142 0.56 -4.29 12.60
C PHE A 142 1.21 -3.17 13.42
N ASP A 143 1.83 -3.53 14.53
CA ASP A 143 2.51 -2.57 15.38
C ASP A 143 3.97 -2.40 14.92
N LEU A 144 4.27 -1.26 14.31
CA LEU A 144 5.63 -0.86 13.95
C LEU A 144 6.43 -0.48 15.21
N VAL A 145 5.81 0.31 16.07
CA VAL A 145 6.30 0.63 17.40
C VAL A 145 5.15 0.42 18.39
N PRO A 146 5.27 -0.51 19.33
CA PRO A 146 4.22 -0.80 20.30
C PRO A 146 3.65 0.47 20.95
N ASP A 147 2.35 0.49 21.20
CA ASP A 147 1.59 1.55 21.84
C ASP A 147 1.55 2.91 21.09
N THR A 148 2.23 3.04 19.95
CA THR A 148 2.28 4.30 19.22
C THR A 148 2.02 4.13 17.72
N TRP A 149 2.98 3.58 16.97
CA TRP A 149 2.87 3.47 15.51
C TRP A 149 2.26 2.14 15.09
N ARG A 150 0.96 2.17 14.82
CA ARG A 150 0.22 1.07 14.22
C ARG A 150 0.00 1.37 12.74
N VAL A 151 0.42 0.48 11.87
CA VAL A 151 0.48 0.70 10.43
C VAL A 151 -0.53 -0.20 9.72
N SER A 152 -1.33 0.38 8.84
CA SER A 152 -2.08 -0.37 7.82
C SER A 152 -1.43 -0.19 6.46
N VAL A 153 -1.43 -1.25 5.68
CA VAL A 153 -1.00 -1.24 4.27
C VAL A 153 -2.23 -1.46 3.41
N LEU A 154 -2.46 -0.58 2.44
CA LEU A 154 -3.48 -0.73 1.39
C LEU A 154 -2.82 -0.53 0.03
N ILE A 155 -3.05 -1.47 -0.91
CA ILE A 155 -2.37 -1.43 -2.21
C ILE A 155 -3.21 -0.64 -3.22
N CYS A 156 -2.70 0.49 -3.68
CA CYS A 156 -3.19 1.25 -4.84
C CYS A 156 -4.74 1.36 -4.86
N ALA A 157 -5.44 0.58 -5.69
CA ALA A 157 -6.89 0.58 -5.86
C ALA A 157 -7.68 0.29 -4.57
N ASP A 158 -7.08 -0.30 -3.55
CA ASP A 158 -7.72 -0.45 -2.23
C ASP A 158 -8.10 0.91 -1.66
N SER A 159 -7.27 1.92 -1.82
CA SER A 159 -7.49 3.26 -1.28
C SER A 159 -8.47 4.10 -2.11
N TRP A 160 -8.85 3.68 -3.32
CA TRP A 160 -10.00 4.27 -4.02
C TRP A 160 -11.34 3.85 -3.40
N ASN A 161 -11.35 2.85 -2.52
CA ASN A 161 -12.52 2.47 -1.74
C ASN A 161 -12.45 3.09 -0.33
N PRO A 162 -13.23 4.15 -0.03
CA PRO A 162 -13.19 4.80 1.27
C PRO A 162 -13.49 3.87 2.44
N ALA A 163 -14.30 2.81 2.22
CA ALA A 163 -14.62 1.85 3.27
C ALA A 163 -13.40 1.09 3.77
N LEU A 164 -12.44 0.75 2.88
CA LEU A 164 -11.22 0.05 3.30
C LEU A 164 -10.30 0.96 4.12
N VAL A 165 -10.18 2.23 3.74
CA VAL A 165 -9.41 3.22 4.52
C VAL A 165 -10.08 3.47 5.88
N HIS A 166 -11.42 3.53 5.92
CA HIS A 166 -12.16 3.64 7.16
C HIS A 166 -11.92 2.44 8.08
N LEU A 167 -11.95 1.21 7.53
CA LEU A 167 -11.64 0.00 8.28
C LEU A 167 -10.21 0.03 8.83
N ALA A 168 -9.21 0.45 8.05
CA ALA A 168 -7.84 0.62 8.53
C ALA A 168 -7.77 1.58 9.74
N ALA A 169 -8.47 2.71 9.67
CA ALA A 169 -8.55 3.66 10.78
C ALA A 169 -9.24 3.06 12.01
N LEU A 170 -10.29 2.25 11.83
CA LEU A 170 -10.99 1.54 12.91
C LEU A 170 -10.16 0.41 13.53
N HIS A 171 -9.27 -0.22 12.78
CA HIS A 171 -8.25 -1.14 13.31
C HIS A 171 -7.17 -0.43 14.15
N GLY A 172 -7.30 0.89 14.29
CA GLY A 172 -6.40 1.70 15.11
C GLY A 172 -5.15 2.18 14.38
N ALA A 173 -5.12 2.12 13.05
CA ALA A 173 -3.97 2.61 12.31
C ALA A 173 -3.68 4.08 12.64
N THR A 174 -2.43 4.35 12.95
CA THR A 174 -1.87 5.70 13.17
C THR A 174 -0.97 6.15 12.03
N LEU A 175 -0.78 5.28 11.03
CA LEU A 175 -0.07 5.53 9.78
C LEU A 175 -0.69 4.65 8.69
N LEU A 176 -0.96 5.23 7.53
CA LEU A 176 -1.42 4.51 6.34
C LEU A 176 -0.30 4.50 5.28
N VAL A 177 0.00 3.31 4.77
CA VAL A 177 1.01 3.10 3.71
C VAL A 177 0.31 2.59 2.45
N ILE A 178 0.56 3.23 1.31
CA ILE A 178 -0.07 2.92 0.03
C ILE A 178 1.00 2.67 -1.04
N PRO A 179 1.49 1.43 -1.19
CA PRO A 179 2.24 1.03 -2.36
C PRO A 179 1.36 1.16 -3.60
N THR A 180 1.85 1.84 -4.64
CA THR A 180 1.06 2.24 -5.81
C THR A 180 1.82 1.96 -7.10
N ASN A 181 1.09 1.61 -8.14
CA ASN A 181 1.57 1.43 -9.51
C ASN A 181 0.61 2.13 -10.47
N SER A 182 0.46 3.45 -10.27
CA SER A 182 -0.51 4.26 -10.99
C SER A 182 0.12 4.86 -12.25
N ALA A 183 -0.40 4.46 -13.41
CA ALA A 183 -0.09 5.11 -14.68
C ALA A 183 -0.95 6.35 -14.87
N GLU A 184 -0.46 7.29 -15.68
CA GLU A 184 -1.11 8.58 -15.92
C GLU A 184 -2.53 8.42 -16.48
N ASP A 185 -2.69 7.52 -17.46
CA ASP A 185 -3.95 7.28 -18.20
C ASP A 185 -4.69 6.00 -17.76
N ALA A 186 -4.38 5.44 -16.59
CA ALA A 186 -4.92 4.14 -16.17
C ALA A 186 -6.45 4.10 -16.08
N VAL A 187 -7.09 5.21 -15.72
CA VAL A 187 -8.56 5.31 -15.59
C VAL A 187 -9.22 5.78 -16.90
N GLY A 188 -8.51 6.55 -17.71
CA GLY A 188 -8.98 7.12 -18.98
C GLY A 188 -8.69 8.62 -19.09
N ALA A 189 -8.84 9.17 -20.28
CA ALA A 189 -8.37 10.53 -20.62
C ALA A 189 -9.10 11.67 -19.88
N GLU A 190 -10.29 11.43 -19.35
CA GLU A 190 -11.05 12.45 -18.61
C GLU A 190 -10.72 12.49 -17.11
N PHE A 191 -9.92 11.54 -16.62
CA PHE A 191 -9.55 11.45 -15.21
C PHE A 191 -8.05 11.64 -15.01
N SER A 192 -7.67 12.69 -14.32
CA SER A 192 -6.28 12.92 -13.92
C SER A 192 -5.92 12.07 -12.69
N ASN A 193 -5.18 10.98 -12.90
CA ASN A 193 -4.68 10.17 -11.79
C ASN A 193 -3.81 10.98 -10.81
N PRO A 194 -2.85 11.82 -11.25
CA PRO A 194 -2.07 12.64 -10.33
C PRO A 194 -2.91 13.53 -9.43
N ASP A 195 -3.93 14.22 -9.98
CA ASP A 195 -4.80 15.10 -9.20
C ASP A 195 -5.72 14.32 -8.27
N GLY A 196 -6.24 13.18 -8.74
CA GLY A 196 -7.04 12.27 -7.93
C GLY A 196 -6.26 11.74 -6.71
N TRP A 197 -5.00 11.37 -6.90
CA TRP A 197 -4.13 10.93 -5.81
C TRP A 197 -3.75 12.07 -4.86
N ASP A 198 -3.53 13.29 -5.37
CA ASP A 198 -3.31 14.45 -4.50
C ASP A 198 -4.51 14.67 -3.56
N LEU A 199 -5.70 14.76 -4.13
CA LEU A 199 -6.92 14.94 -3.36
C LEU A 199 -7.14 13.82 -2.34
N THR A 200 -7.02 12.57 -2.77
CA THR A 200 -7.33 11.38 -1.97
C THR A 200 -6.37 11.22 -0.79
N THR A 201 -5.07 11.37 -1.04
CA THR A 201 -4.06 11.19 0.02
C THR A 201 -4.17 12.27 1.10
N ARG A 202 -4.37 13.52 0.71
CA ARG A 202 -4.57 14.63 1.66
C ARG A 202 -5.88 14.53 2.42
N PHE A 203 -6.96 14.15 1.72
CA PHE A 203 -8.27 13.94 2.35
C PHE A 203 -8.23 12.86 3.43
N TYR A 204 -7.67 11.67 3.13
CA TYR A 204 -7.63 10.59 4.11
C TYR A 204 -6.71 10.91 5.28
N ALA A 205 -5.56 11.52 5.04
CA ALA A 205 -4.68 11.95 6.13
C ALA A 205 -5.39 12.89 7.09
N MET A 206 -6.08 13.90 6.56
CA MET A 206 -6.82 14.88 7.34
C MET A 206 -8.03 14.27 8.05
N ILE A 207 -8.89 13.53 7.34
CA ILE A 207 -10.16 13.07 7.89
C ILE A 207 -9.98 12.01 8.98
N TYR A 208 -8.93 11.19 8.91
CA TYR A 208 -8.63 10.18 9.93
C TYR A 208 -7.53 10.59 10.91
N GLY A 209 -6.98 11.79 10.76
CA GLY A 209 -5.91 12.29 11.61
C GLY A 209 -4.74 11.33 11.69
N MET A 210 -4.30 10.78 10.54
CA MET A 210 -3.15 9.88 10.45
C MET A 210 -2.26 10.26 9.25
N PRO A 211 -0.93 10.26 9.40
CA PRO A 211 -0.02 10.43 8.28
C PRO A 211 -0.29 9.40 7.20
N LEU A 212 0.00 9.77 5.96
CA LEU A 212 -0.15 8.88 4.82
C LEU A 212 1.13 8.88 3.98
N VAL A 213 1.54 7.70 3.54
CA VAL A 213 2.71 7.49 2.68
C VAL A 213 2.25 6.81 1.40
N MET A 214 2.42 7.46 0.27
CA MET A 214 2.16 6.87 -1.05
C MET A 214 3.50 6.68 -1.78
N ALA A 215 3.79 5.44 -2.17
CA ALA A 215 4.94 5.10 -2.99
C ALA A 215 4.48 4.70 -4.39
N ASN A 216 4.65 5.58 -5.36
CA ASN A 216 4.33 5.29 -6.76
C ASN A 216 5.61 5.03 -7.56
N ARG A 217 5.52 4.20 -8.60
CA ARG A 217 6.64 3.98 -9.51
C ARG A 217 6.77 5.10 -10.55
N VAL A 218 7.92 5.13 -11.22
CA VAL A 218 8.19 5.92 -12.42
C VAL A 218 8.49 5.02 -13.62
N GLY A 219 8.72 5.62 -14.76
CA GLY A 219 9.15 4.93 -15.98
C GLY A 219 8.01 4.61 -16.94
N THR A 220 8.33 3.86 -17.98
CA THR A 220 7.36 3.48 -19.01
C THR A 220 7.46 1.98 -19.27
N GLU A 221 6.32 1.29 -19.21
CA GLU A 221 6.24 -0.13 -19.51
C GLU A 221 4.95 -0.44 -20.28
N SER A 222 5.04 -1.22 -21.33
CA SER A 222 3.90 -1.61 -22.19
C SER A 222 3.06 -0.41 -22.66
N GLY A 223 3.72 0.69 -23.03
CA GLY A 223 3.06 1.92 -23.49
C GLY A 223 2.39 2.76 -22.40
N GLN A 224 2.43 2.35 -21.15
CA GLN A 224 1.91 3.12 -20.01
C GLN A 224 3.04 3.91 -19.34
N ARG A 225 2.78 5.18 -19.05
CA ARG A 225 3.68 6.07 -18.32
C ARG A 225 3.29 6.15 -16.86
N PHE A 226 4.23 5.83 -15.99
CA PHE A 226 4.10 5.94 -14.53
C PHE A 226 4.73 7.23 -14.07
N TRP A 227 3.92 8.08 -13.44
CA TRP A 227 4.23 9.49 -13.25
C TRP A 227 5.02 9.81 -11.97
N GLY A 228 5.25 8.83 -11.08
CA GLY A 228 5.94 9.08 -9.81
C GLY A 228 5.10 9.89 -8.83
N GLY A 229 5.61 11.04 -8.37
CA GLY A 229 4.91 11.91 -7.43
C GLY A 229 4.61 11.24 -6.09
N SER A 230 5.45 10.31 -5.67
CA SER A 230 5.39 9.68 -4.35
C SER A 230 5.42 10.74 -3.26
N ARG A 231 4.66 10.52 -2.18
CA ARG A 231 4.50 11.60 -1.18
C ARG A 231 4.33 11.09 0.23
N ILE A 232 4.65 11.97 1.18
CA ILE A 232 4.41 11.81 2.61
C ILE A 232 3.53 12.98 3.05
N VAL A 233 2.40 12.68 3.68
CA VAL A 233 1.38 13.65 4.09
C VAL A 233 1.22 13.58 5.60
N ASP A 234 1.13 14.73 6.27
CA ASP A 234 0.94 14.83 7.71
C ASP A 234 -0.54 14.56 8.10
N PRO A 235 -0.86 14.36 9.42
CA PRO A 235 -2.24 14.08 9.85
C PRO A 235 -3.23 15.24 9.66
N LEU A 236 -2.79 16.40 9.18
CA LEU A 236 -3.65 17.55 8.85
C LEU A 236 -3.86 17.73 7.34
N GLY A 237 -3.29 16.82 6.52
CA GLY A 237 -3.38 16.86 5.06
C GLY A 237 -2.32 17.74 4.38
N ASN A 238 -1.28 18.18 5.11
CA ASN A 238 -0.17 18.91 4.51
C ASN A 238 0.86 17.95 3.92
N VAL A 239 1.34 18.22 2.71
CA VAL A 239 2.40 17.46 2.07
C VAL A 239 3.73 17.83 2.72
N LEU A 240 4.35 16.86 3.41
CA LEU A 240 5.68 17.02 4.03
C LEU A 240 6.80 16.88 3.01
N GLY A 241 6.57 16.09 1.97
CA GLY A 241 7.48 15.93 0.85
C GLY A 241 6.78 15.23 -0.31
N GLU A 242 7.20 15.57 -1.51
CA GLU A 242 6.76 14.95 -2.77
C GLU A 242 7.99 14.70 -3.64
N ALA A 243 8.10 13.49 -4.17
CA ALA A 243 9.15 13.14 -5.11
C ALA A 243 8.88 13.75 -6.49
N PRO A 244 9.92 14.06 -7.28
CA PRO A 244 9.75 14.60 -8.62
C PRO A 244 8.93 13.63 -9.49
N ARG A 245 8.27 14.17 -10.50
CA ARG A 245 7.63 13.34 -11.53
C ARG A 245 8.70 12.82 -12.49
N ASP A 246 8.48 11.59 -12.98
CA ASP A 246 9.29 10.95 -14.03
C ASP A 246 10.75 10.62 -13.68
N GLU A 247 11.16 10.80 -12.43
CA GLU A 247 12.53 10.53 -11.97
C GLU A 247 12.54 9.57 -10.78
N GLU A 248 13.55 8.72 -10.73
CA GLU A 248 13.80 7.90 -9.53
C GLU A 248 14.28 8.78 -8.37
N ALA A 249 13.73 8.54 -7.19
CA ALA A 249 14.07 9.33 -6.01
C ALA A 249 13.94 8.53 -4.71
N LEU A 250 14.77 8.87 -3.74
CA LEU A 250 14.51 8.55 -2.33
C LEU A 250 13.98 9.81 -1.67
N LEU A 251 12.70 9.79 -1.30
CA LEU A 251 12.05 10.86 -0.55
C LEU A 251 12.09 10.50 0.93
N THR A 252 12.51 11.41 1.81
CA THR A 252 12.49 11.20 3.27
C THR A 252 11.79 12.34 3.98
N ALA A 253 11.03 12.01 5.04
CA ALA A 253 10.45 12.98 5.95
C ALA A 253 10.28 12.39 7.35
N GLU A 254 10.14 13.27 8.34
CA GLU A 254 9.82 12.88 9.70
C GLU A 254 8.34 13.15 10.00
N VAL A 255 7.67 12.18 10.63
CA VAL A 255 6.30 12.33 11.13
C VAL A 255 6.25 12.22 12.64
N SER A 256 5.46 13.09 13.27
CA SER A 256 5.35 13.16 14.72
C SER A 256 4.09 12.44 15.20
N TYR A 257 4.24 11.51 16.14
CA TYR A 257 3.09 10.90 16.82
C TYR A 257 2.24 11.92 17.59
N GLU A 258 2.86 12.96 18.11
CA GLU A 258 2.12 14.04 18.77
C GLU A 258 1.20 14.80 17.81
N SER A 259 1.59 14.93 16.52
CA SER A 259 0.70 15.52 15.51
C SER A 259 -0.53 14.64 15.24
N VAL A 260 -0.40 13.30 15.27
CA VAL A 260 -1.53 12.36 15.20
C VAL A 260 -2.49 12.56 16.37
N ARG A 261 -1.95 12.64 17.59
CA ARG A 261 -2.76 12.86 18.80
C ARG A 261 -3.55 14.17 18.72
N ARG A 262 -2.90 15.27 18.34
CA ARG A 262 -3.55 16.57 18.17
C ARG A 262 -4.63 16.55 17.08
N ALA A 263 -4.33 16.00 15.93
CA ALA A 263 -5.29 15.91 14.82
C ALA A 263 -6.56 15.15 15.26
N ARG A 264 -6.41 14.00 15.94
CA ARG A 264 -7.53 13.18 16.42
C ARG A 264 -8.33 13.79 17.55
N ILE A 265 -7.75 14.72 18.31
CA ILE A 265 -8.51 15.53 19.30
C ILE A 265 -9.28 16.64 18.59
N GLN A 266 -8.65 17.31 17.62
CA GLN A 266 -9.27 18.42 16.88
C GLN A 266 -10.41 17.94 15.97
N LEU A 267 -10.24 16.83 15.26
CA LEU A 267 -11.25 16.23 14.36
C LEU A 267 -11.39 14.73 14.70
N PRO A 268 -12.26 14.37 15.66
CA PRO A 268 -12.32 13.01 16.23
C PRO A 268 -13.17 12.03 15.39
N THR A 269 -13.03 12.01 14.08
CA THR A 269 -13.86 11.23 13.14
C THR A 269 -13.81 9.72 13.40
N VAL A 270 -12.65 9.19 13.82
CA VAL A 270 -12.50 7.76 14.17
C VAL A 270 -13.32 7.43 15.43
N ARG A 271 -13.21 8.25 16.46
CA ARG A 271 -14.00 8.09 17.72
C ARG A 271 -15.50 8.17 17.44
N ASP A 272 -15.90 9.10 16.57
CA ASP A 272 -17.29 9.45 16.33
C ASP A 272 -17.91 8.68 15.16
N SER A 273 -17.27 7.60 14.69
CA SER A 273 -17.65 6.84 13.49
C SER A 273 -19.00 6.13 13.55
N ASN A 274 -19.63 6.05 14.74
CA ASN A 274 -20.95 5.44 14.93
C ASN A 274 -21.14 4.07 14.26
N LEU A 275 -20.26 3.12 14.59
CA LEU A 275 -20.21 1.79 13.98
C LEU A 275 -21.52 1.04 14.02
N ALA A 276 -22.31 1.20 15.10
CA ALA A 276 -23.61 0.54 15.23
C ALA A 276 -24.60 1.02 14.16
N LEU A 277 -24.59 2.31 13.83
CA LEU A 277 -25.39 2.85 12.73
C LEU A 277 -24.90 2.33 11.37
N VAL A 278 -23.60 2.40 11.12
CA VAL A 278 -22.99 1.96 9.85
C VAL A 278 -23.30 0.48 9.60
N HIS A 279 -23.08 -0.39 10.58
CA HIS A 279 -23.39 -1.82 10.47
C HIS A 279 -24.86 -2.08 10.18
N ARG A 280 -25.78 -1.43 10.91
CA ARG A 280 -27.23 -1.58 10.71
C ARG A 280 -27.66 -1.13 9.31
N GLU A 281 -27.12 -0.01 8.81
CA GLU A 281 -27.48 0.49 7.47
C GLU A 281 -26.90 -0.38 6.36
N ILE A 282 -25.68 -0.92 6.51
CA ILE A 282 -25.12 -1.89 5.56
C ILE A 282 -26.01 -3.12 5.51
N ALA A 283 -26.36 -3.72 6.65
CA ALA A 283 -27.23 -4.90 6.71
C ALA A 283 -28.62 -4.63 6.09
N ARG A 284 -29.17 -3.43 6.31
CA ARG A 284 -30.45 -3.01 5.67
C ARG A 284 -30.32 -2.89 4.16
N LEU A 285 -29.23 -2.32 3.66
CA LEU A 285 -28.97 -2.18 2.21
C LEU A 285 -28.76 -3.52 1.53
N GLU A 286 -28.05 -4.47 2.16
CA GLU A 286 -27.89 -5.84 1.66
C GLU A 286 -29.24 -6.52 1.42
N GLN A 287 -30.18 -6.36 2.35
CA GLN A 287 -31.55 -6.90 2.21
C GLN A 287 -32.34 -6.21 1.08
N LEU A 288 -32.16 -4.91 0.89
CA LEU A 288 -32.93 -4.14 -0.10
C LEU A 288 -32.39 -4.31 -1.53
N ILE A 289 -31.08 -4.41 -1.70
CA ILE A 289 -30.41 -4.46 -3.01
C ILE A 289 -30.30 -5.89 -3.50
N GLY A 290 -30.57 -6.89 -2.63
CA GLY A 290 -30.45 -8.31 -2.99
C GLY A 290 -29.02 -8.72 -3.30
N VAL A 291 -28.02 -7.98 -2.78
CA VAL A 291 -26.63 -8.38 -2.88
C VAL A 291 -26.46 -9.62 -2.00
N PRO A 292 -26.11 -10.78 -2.57
CA PRO A 292 -25.84 -11.94 -1.73
C PRO A 292 -24.71 -11.59 -0.80
N LEU A 293 -24.90 -11.74 0.50
CA LEU A 293 -23.78 -11.85 1.43
C LEU A 293 -22.91 -13.00 0.93
N SER A 294 -21.85 -12.69 0.21
CA SER A 294 -20.85 -13.69 -0.09
C SER A 294 -20.24 -14.12 1.24
N VAL A 295 -20.59 -15.34 1.63
CA VAL A 295 -20.06 -16.05 2.79
C VAL A 295 -20.70 -15.64 4.12
N ARG A 296 -21.79 -16.27 4.47
CA ARG A 296 -22.03 -16.60 5.89
C ARG A 296 -20.90 -17.52 6.31
N ASP A 297 -19.88 -16.99 6.98
CA ASP A 297 -19.04 -17.81 7.83
C ASP A 297 -19.96 -18.45 8.86
N GLY A 298 -20.10 -19.77 8.79
CA GLY A 298 -21.02 -20.55 9.62
C GLY A 298 -20.57 -20.61 11.09
N ARG A 299 -20.51 -19.46 11.73
CA ARG A 299 -20.38 -19.34 13.19
C ARG A 299 -21.60 -18.59 13.70
N GLU A 300 -22.60 -19.36 14.11
CA GLU A 300 -23.60 -18.84 15.02
C GLU A 300 -22.92 -18.42 16.32
N PRO A 301 -23.28 -17.25 16.90
CA PRO A 301 -22.81 -16.89 18.23
C PRO A 301 -23.40 -17.88 19.23
N SER A 302 -22.50 -18.56 19.94
CA SER A 302 -22.82 -19.36 21.13
C SER A 302 -23.23 -18.51 22.32
#